data_40c31344f4c166159f93692c29a77170
#
_entry.id   40c31344f4c166159f93692c29a77170
#
_cell.length_a   1.000
_cell.length_b   1.000
_cell.length_c   1.000
_cell.angle_alpha   90.00
_cell.angle_beta   90.00
_cell.angle_gamma   90.00
#
_symmetry.space_group_name_H-M   'P 1'
#
loop_
_entity.id
_entity.type
_entity.pdbx_description
1 polymer ?
#
loop_
_entity_poly.entity_id
_entity_poly.type
_entity_poly.pdbx_seq_one_letter_code
_entity_poly.pdbx_strand_id
1 'polypeptide(L)'
;MSTIVERFKKIKSNILSLKPTIPVNIIAVSKTFPLSHIQPLIDYGHNHFGENKVQEATSKWVDINKEEKKIKLHMIGKLQSNKAKEAVKIFDYIHSLDSQKLADILAKAQKNENKNLKYFIQVNIANETQKGGIPIEQLDAFYNYCSKDLKLNILGLMAIPPNDKNAKKYFKYLNELNKSLALSDLSMGMSEDYLG
;
A
#
# COMPACT_ATOMS: atom_id res chain seq x y z
N MET A 1 -8.90 -5.03 -28.24
CA MET A 1 -8.54 -5.15 -26.81
C MET A 1 -8.97 -3.87 -26.10
N SER A 2 -9.56 -3.95 -24.89
CA SER A 2 -9.92 -2.75 -24.14
C SER A 2 -8.67 -1.98 -23.68
N THR A 3 -8.71 -0.65 -23.72
CA THR A 3 -7.62 0.21 -23.27
C THR A 3 -7.45 0.11 -21.74
N ILE A 4 -6.30 0.55 -21.21
CA ILE A 4 -6.06 0.60 -19.77
C ILE A 4 -7.10 1.47 -19.05
N VAL A 5 -7.52 2.57 -19.67
CA VAL A 5 -8.54 3.50 -19.14
C VAL A 5 -9.92 2.83 -19.09
N GLU A 6 -10.31 2.08 -20.12
CA GLU A 6 -11.58 1.35 -20.12
C GLU A 6 -11.63 0.29 -19.01
N ARG A 7 -10.54 -0.47 -18.83
CA ARG A 7 -10.43 -1.44 -17.73
C ARG A 7 -10.53 -0.76 -16.36
N PHE A 8 -9.86 0.36 -16.19
CA PHE A 8 -9.94 1.15 -14.96
C PHE A 8 -11.37 1.64 -14.69
N LYS A 9 -12.04 2.20 -15.70
CA LYS A 9 -13.44 2.65 -15.59
C LYS A 9 -14.38 1.51 -15.19
N LYS A 10 -14.19 0.32 -15.76
CA LYS A 10 -14.97 -0.88 -15.41
C LYS A 10 -14.77 -1.26 -13.94
N ILE A 11 -13.52 -1.32 -13.46
CA ILE A 11 -13.23 -1.63 -12.05
C ILE A 11 -13.88 -0.60 -11.13
N LYS A 12 -13.71 0.69 -11.44
CA LYS A 12 -14.33 1.79 -10.67
C LYS A 12 -15.85 1.68 -10.62
N SER A 13 -16.49 1.37 -11.75
CA SER A 13 -17.94 1.16 -11.83
C SER A 13 -18.39 -0.05 -10.99
N ASN A 14 -17.66 -1.16 -11.05
CA ASN A 14 -17.96 -2.34 -10.24
C ASN A 14 -17.89 -2.04 -8.73
N ILE A 15 -16.85 -1.32 -8.28
CA ILE A 15 -16.72 -0.92 -6.88
C ILE A 15 -17.88 0.00 -6.47
N LEU A 16 -18.23 0.99 -7.28
CA LEU A 16 -19.32 1.91 -7.00
C LEU A 16 -20.68 1.21 -6.96
N SER A 17 -20.89 0.16 -7.73
CA SER A 17 -22.13 -0.62 -7.72
C SER A 17 -22.40 -1.34 -6.38
N LEU A 18 -21.34 -1.58 -5.60
CA LEU A 18 -21.44 -2.15 -4.25
C LEU A 18 -21.87 -1.11 -3.20
N LYS A 19 -22.00 0.17 -3.58
CA LYS A 19 -22.38 1.28 -2.69
C LYS A 19 -21.54 1.32 -1.41
N PRO A 20 -20.21 1.40 -1.51
CA PRO A 20 -19.36 1.42 -0.34
C PRO A 20 -19.69 2.60 0.56
N THR A 21 -19.74 2.38 1.87
CA THR A 21 -20.04 3.40 2.88
C THR A 21 -18.89 4.38 3.11
N ILE A 22 -17.68 3.99 2.72
CA ILE A 22 -16.47 4.81 2.78
C ILE A 22 -15.84 4.91 1.38
N PRO A 23 -15.17 6.00 1.03
CA PRO A 23 -14.49 6.12 -0.25
C PRO A 23 -13.44 5.02 -0.44
N VAL A 24 -13.45 4.36 -1.60
CA VAL A 24 -12.46 3.35 -1.98
C VAL A 24 -11.48 3.97 -2.97
N ASN A 25 -10.20 3.97 -2.61
CA ASN A 25 -9.12 4.40 -3.48
C ASN A 25 -8.56 3.19 -4.26
N ILE A 26 -8.46 3.32 -5.56
CA ILE A 26 -7.87 2.29 -6.42
C ILE A 26 -6.39 2.62 -6.57
N ILE A 27 -5.51 1.68 -6.23
CA ILE A 27 -4.08 1.79 -6.52
C ILE A 27 -3.80 1.02 -7.80
N ALA A 28 -3.44 1.73 -8.87
CA ALA A 28 -3.06 1.12 -10.13
C ALA A 28 -1.64 0.52 -9.99
N VAL A 29 -1.56 -0.81 -9.97
CA VAL A 29 -0.27 -1.51 -9.84
C VAL A 29 0.48 -1.45 -11.15
N SER A 30 1.55 -0.65 -11.19
CA SER A 30 2.35 -0.34 -12.38
C SER A 30 3.70 -1.07 -12.45
N LYS A 31 3.97 -1.95 -11.47
CA LYS A 31 5.18 -2.80 -11.48
C LYS A 31 5.32 -3.54 -12.82
N THR A 32 6.56 -3.69 -13.29
CA THR A 32 6.92 -4.38 -14.54
C THR A 32 6.45 -3.71 -15.85
N PHE A 33 5.58 -2.74 -15.80
CA PHE A 33 5.14 -1.99 -16.97
C PHE A 33 5.96 -0.71 -17.16
N PRO A 34 6.35 -0.37 -18.41
CA PRO A 34 6.99 0.89 -18.70
C PRO A 34 6.03 2.06 -18.53
N LEU A 35 6.58 3.26 -18.34
CA LEU A 35 5.80 4.48 -18.17
C LEU A 35 4.82 4.71 -19.34
N SER A 36 5.22 4.44 -20.56
CA SER A 36 4.36 4.58 -21.75
C SER A 36 3.07 3.77 -21.68
N HIS A 37 3.10 2.63 -20.99
CA HIS A 37 1.91 1.78 -20.82
C HIS A 37 0.89 2.39 -19.84
N ILE A 38 1.37 3.09 -18.82
CA ILE A 38 0.52 3.69 -17.79
C ILE A 38 0.21 5.18 -18.05
N GLN A 39 0.92 5.82 -18.98
CA GLN A 39 0.72 7.22 -19.32
C GLN A 39 -0.74 7.58 -19.64
N PRO A 40 -1.51 6.77 -20.42
CA PRO A 40 -2.91 7.08 -20.68
C PRO A 40 -3.77 7.15 -19.39
N LEU A 41 -3.40 6.43 -18.33
CA LEU A 41 -4.10 6.48 -17.06
C LEU A 41 -3.73 7.72 -16.26
N ILE A 42 -2.47 8.16 -16.33
CA ILE A 42 -2.03 9.45 -15.77
C ILE A 42 -2.75 10.60 -16.46
N ASP A 43 -2.82 10.58 -17.77
CA ASP A 43 -3.49 11.62 -18.57
C ASP A 43 -5.01 11.64 -18.34
N TYR A 44 -5.60 10.51 -18.02
CA TYR A 44 -6.99 10.40 -17.57
C TYR A 44 -7.23 11.05 -16.19
N GLY A 45 -6.17 11.38 -15.44
CA GLY A 45 -6.23 12.01 -14.13
C GLY A 45 -6.17 11.02 -12.95
N HIS A 46 -5.85 9.75 -13.19
CA HIS A 46 -5.57 8.84 -12.08
C HIS A 46 -4.20 9.15 -11.47
N ASN A 47 -4.12 9.12 -10.15
CA ASN A 47 -2.94 9.62 -9.45
C ASN A 47 -2.38 8.69 -8.35
N HIS A 48 -2.95 7.50 -8.12
CA HIS A 48 -2.43 6.52 -7.17
C HIS A 48 -1.81 5.31 -7.88
N PHE A 49 -0.49 5.15 -7.78
CA PHE A 49 0.24 4.06 -8.45
C PHE A 49 1.05 3.23 -7.47
N GLY A 50 1.04 1.91 -7.66
CA GLY A 50 1.71 0.94 -6.79
C GLY A 50 2.92 0.29 -7.46
N GLU A 51 4.04 0.25 -6.75
CA GLU A 51 5.30 -0.37 -7.18
C GLU A 51 5.79 -1.39 -6.15
N ASN A 52 6.49 -2.41 -6.63
CA ASN A 52 7.02 -3.46 -5.77
C ASN A 52 8.51 -3.31 -5.45
N LYS A 53 9.25 -2.56 -6.26
CA LYS A 53 10.71 -2.43 -6.14
C LYS A 53 11.12 -0.97 -6.19
N VAL A 54 11.95 -0.55 -5.23
CA VAL A 54 12.43 0.83 -5.12
C VAL A 54 13.20 1.26 -6.38
N GLN A 55 14.14 0.44 -6.86
CA GLN A 55 14.95 0.76 -8.03
C GLN A 55 14.12 0.93 -9.30
N GLU A 56 13.15 0.04 -9.54
CA GLU A 56 12.23 0.16 -10.68
C GLU A 56 11.41 1.44 -10.59
N ALA A 57 10.88 1.76 -9.40
CA ALA A 57 10.15 2.99 -9.17
C ALA A 57 11.03 4.23 -9.41
N THR A 58 12.26 4.24 -8.90
CA THR A 58 13.20 5.36 -9.10
C THR A 58 13.40 5.64 -10.58
N SER A 59 13.74 4.62 -11.36
CA SER A 59 14.00 4.79 -12.79
C SER A 59 12.76 5.19 -13.58
N LYS A 60 11.59 4.63 -13.23
CA LYS A 60 10.33 4.88 -13.95
C LYS A 60 9.75 6.27 -13.72
N TRP A 61 9.84 6.77 -12.48
CA TRP A 61 9.15 7.99 -12.06
C TRP A 61 10.05 9.23 -11.97
N VAL A 62 11.34 9.12 -12.36
CA VAL A 62 12.33 10.21 -12.24
C VAL A 62 11.95 11.44 -13.08
N ASP A 63 11.45 11.23 -14.29
CA ASP A 63 11.14 12.29 -15.24
C ASP A 63 9.69 12.83 -15.10
N ILE A 64 8.92 12.28 -14.16
CA ILE A 64 7.54 12.71 -13.93
C ILE A 64 7.50 13.80 -12.87
N ASN A 65 6.93 14.94 -13.20
CA ASN A 65 6.56 15.95 -12.21
C ASN A 65 5.37 15.47 -11.39
N LYS A 66 5.69 14.75 -10.29
CA LYS A 66 4.67 14.15 -9.41
C LYS A 66 3.81 15.20 -8.71
N GLU A 67 4.35 16.36 -8.42
CA GLU A 67 3.61 17.44 -7.76
C GLU A 67 2.56 18.03 -8.69
N GLU A 68 2.93 18.38 -9.91
CA GLU A 68 2.00 18.90 -10.91
C GLU A 68 0.88 17.91 -11.24
N LYS A 69 1.22 16.64 -11.44
CA LYS A 69 0.26 15.56 -11.71
C LYS A 69 -0.44 15.04 -10.45
N LYS A 70 -0.09 15.55 -9.26
CA LYS A 70 -0.60 15.09 -7.95
C LYS A 70 -0.43 13.58 -7.71
N ILE A 71 0.60 12.97 -8.30
CA ILE A 71 0.85 11.54 -8.24
C ILE A 71 1.29 11.15 -6.84
N LYS A 72 0.68 10.07 -6.33
CA LYS A 72 1.01 9.40 -5.09
C LYS A 72 1.55 8.01 -5.38
N LEU A 73 2.77 7.75 -4.94
CA LEU A 73 3.43 6.46 -5.12
C LEU A 73 3.32 5.62 -3.86
N HIS A 74 2.91 4.37 -4.06
CA HIS A 74 2.71 3.38 -3.01
C HIS A 74 3.75 2.26 -3.15
N MET A 75 4.57 2.04 -2.13
CA MET A 75 5.38 0.84 -2.02
C MET A 75 4.51 -0.29 -1.49
N ILE A 76 4.13 -1.21 -2.36
CA ILE A 76 3.22 -2.33 -2.03
C ILE A 76 3.93 -3.68 -1.97
N GLY A 77 5.16 -3.76 -2.47
CA GLY A 77 6.00 -4.94 -2.36
C GLY A 77 6.81 -4.96 -1.06
N LYS A 78 7.46 -6.09 -0.77
CA LYS A 78 8.34 -6.21 0.39
C LYS A 78 9.49 -5.21 0.32
N LEU A 79 9.61 -4.35 1.32
CA LEU A 79 10.65 -3.34 1.42
C LEU A 79 11.85 -3.89 2.21
N GLN A 80 12.99 -4.03 1.53
CA GLN A 80 14.23 -4.40 2.20
C GLN A 80 14.77 -3.21 3.02
N SER A 81 15.27 -3.48 4.23
CA SER A 81 15.77 -2.45 5.15
C SER A 81 16.89 -1.58 4.55
N ASN A 82 17.77 -2.16 3.71
CA ASN A 82 18.83 -1.41 3.02
C ASN A 82 18.32 -0.46 1.92
N LYS A 83 17.06 -0.61 1.47
CA LYS A 83 16.40 0.25 0.48
C LYS A 83 15.46 1.29 1.10
N ALA A 84 15.26 1.25 2.41
CA ALA A 84 14.31 2.12 3.09
C ALA A 84 14.64 3.62 2.92
N LYS A 85 15.93 3.99 2.95
CA LYS A 85 16.36 5.39 2.73
C LYS A 85 16.01 5.90 1.32
N GLU A 86 16.19 5.06 0.29
CA GLU A 86 15.82 5.39 -1.08
C GLU A 86 14.28 5.45 -1.21
N ALA A 87 13.57 4.51 -0.59
CA ALA A 87 12.11 4.46 -0.60
C ALA A 87 11.48 5.77 -0.06
N VAL A 88 11.99 6.29 1.04
CA VAL A 88 11.48 7.55 1.64
C VAL A 88 11.56 8.72 0.67
N LYS A 89 12.55 8.76 -0.23
CA LYS A 89 12.69 9.85 -1.21
C LYS A 89 11.61 9.83 -2.30
N ILE A 90 11.09 8.65 -2.62
CA ILE A 90 10.24 8.42 -3.79
C ILE A 90 8.78 8.22 -3.43
N PHE A 91 8.50 7.40 -2.41
CA PHE A 91 7.16 6.99 -2.06
C PHE A 91 6.47 7.97 -1.12
N ASP A 92 5.15 8.04 -1.24
CA ASP A 92 4.27 8.74 -0.32
C ASP A 92 3.67 7.77 0.71
N TYR A 93 3.54 6.49 0.34
CA TYR A 93 2.95 5.43 1.16
C TYR A 93 3.82 4.17 1.18
N ILE A 94 3.95 3.55 2.35
CA ILE A 94 4.59 2.24 2.52
C ILE A 94 3.54 1.29 3.08
N HIS A 95 3.22 0.22 2.34
CA HIS A 95 2.20 -0.76 2.72
C HIS A 95 2.77 -2.01 3.39
N SER A 96 4.07 -2.19 3.33
CA SER A 96 4.79 -3.39 3.78
C SER A 96 5.61 -3.18 5.05
N LEU A 97 5.09 -2.39 6.00
CA LEU A 97 5.75 -2.19 7.28
C LEU A 97 5.54 -3.43 8.16
N ASP A 98 6.58 -4.25 8.31
CA ASP A 98 6.48 -5.59 8.88
C ASP A 98 7.54 -5.95 9.94
N SER A 99 8.35 -5.00 10.38
CA SER A 99 9.38 -5.25 11.40
C SER A 99 9.87 -3.98 12.10
N GLN A 100 10.29 -4.10 13.37
CA GLN A 100 10.87 -3.00 14.13
C GLN A 100 12.10 -2.42 13.44
N LYS A 101 13.00 -3.28 12.95
CA LYS A 101 14.19 -2.84 12.21
C LYS A 101 13.84 -1.94 11.01
N LEU A 102 12.81 -2.30 10.25
CA LEU A 102 12.35 -1.50 9.11
C LEU A 102 11.74 -0.18 9.59
N ALA A 103 10.91 -0.22 10.65
CA ALA A 103 10.28 0.95 11.24
C ALA A 103 11.32 1.98 11.72
N ASP A 104 12.35 1.53 12.42
CA ASP A 104 13.46 2.39 12.90
C ASP A 104 14.17 3.13 11.76
N ILE A 105 14.50 2.37 10.70
CA ILE A 105 15.20 2.94 9.54
C ILE A 105 14.31 3.95 8.81
N LEU A 106 13.02 3.63 8.63
CA LEU A 106 12.06 4.53 7.98
C LEU A 106 11.83 5.80 8.80
N ALA A 107 11.66 5.70 10.12
CA ALA A 107 11.50 6.83 11.01
C ALA A 107 12.71 7.78 10.95
N LYS A 108 13.93 7.24 11.02
CA LYS A 108 15.16 8.00 10.88
C LYS A 108 15.30 8.63 9.49
N ALA A 109 15.01 7.87 8.44
CA ALA A 109 15.15 8.32 7.07
C ALA A 109 14.17 9.46 6.75
N GLN A 110 12.89 9.34 7.11
CA GLN A 110 11.90 10.39 6.85
C GLN A 110 12.20 11.68 7.61
N LYS A 111 12.74 11.58 8.83
CA LYS A 111 13.19 12.75 9.60
C LYS A 111 14.34 13.47 8.89
N ASN A 112 15.32 12.72 8.38
CA ASN A 112 16.47 13.29 7.67
C ASN A 112 16.08 13.95 6.33
N GLU A 113 15.07 13.41 5.65
CA GLU A 113 14.56 13.93 4.37
C GLU A 113 13.44 14.97 4.55
N ASN A 114 13.12 15.34 5.81
CA ASN A 114 12.01 16.24 6.17
C ASN A 114 10.69 15.84 5.48
N LYS A 115 10.39 14.54 5.48
CA LYS A 115 9.18 13.96 4.90
C LYS A 115 8.28 13.34 5.97
N ASN A 116 7.00 13.23 5.65
CA ASN A 116 6.02 12.55 6.49
C ASN A 116 5.23 11.57 5.61
N LEU A 117 5.75 10.34 5.51
CA LEU A 117 5.10 9.28 4.74
C LEU A 117 3.91 8.71 5.53
N LYS A 118 3.04 8.03 4.80
CA LYS A 118 1.89 7.30 5.33
C LYS A 118 2.19 5.81 5.30
N TYR A 119 1.82 5.10 6.38
CA TYR A 119 2.19 3.71 6.55
C TYR A 119 0.98 2.81 6.77
N PHE A 120 1.04 1.61 6.24
CA PHE A 120 0.20 0.48 6.61
C PHE A 120 1.07 -0.60 7.24
N ILE A 121 0.64 -1.14 8.36
CA ILE A 121 1.28 -2.32 8.96
C ILE A 121 0.80 -3.55 8.20
N GLN A 122 1.74 -4.30 7.63
CA GLN A 122 1.44 -5.57 6.99
C GLN A 122 1.26 -6.65 8.04
N VAL A 123 0.10 -7.31 8.04
CA VAL A 123 -0.28 -8.37 8.98
C VAL A 123 -0.22 -9.72 8.29
N ASN A 124 0.37 -10.72 8.93
CA ASN A 124 0.30 -12.12 8.51
C ASN A 124 -1.04 -12.72 8.92
N ILE A 125 -2.09 -12.40 8.14
CA ILE A 125 -3.50 -12.65 8.50
C ILE A 125 -3.86 -14.14 8.57
N ALA A 126 -3.11 -14.99 7.90
CA ALA A 126 -3.35 -16.44 7.83
C ALA A 126 -2.31 -17.25 8.61
N ASN A 127 -1.39 -16.59 9.32
CA ASN A 127 -0.31 -17.21 10.07
C ASN A 127 0.56 -18.18 9.23
N GLU A 128 0.85 -17.80 7.97
CA GLU A 128 1.68 -18.59 7.07
C GLU A 128 3.15 -18.26 7.29
N THR A 129 3.97 -19.23 7.65
CA THR A 129 5.40 -19.05 8.01
C THR A 129 6.26 -18.44 6.91
N GLN A 130 5.87 -18.62 5.64
CA GLN A 130 6.60 -18.12 4.46
C GLN A 130 6.16 -16.73 3.99
N LYS A 131 5.06 -16.19 4.52
CA LYS A 131 4.57 -14.86 4.16
C LYS A 131 5.08 -13.79 5.11
N GLY A 132 5.38 -12.61 4.55
CA GLY A 132 5.71 -11.43 5.35
C GLY A 132 4.51 -10.90 6.13
N GLY A 133 4.78 -10.04 7.08
CA GLY A 133 3.80 -9.39 7.94
C GLY A 133 4.03 -9.70 9.41
N ILE A 134 3.53 -8.82 10.27
CA ILE A 134 3.57 -8.98 11.72
C ILE A 134 2.61 -10.10 12.13
N PRO A 135 3.02 -11.04 12.99
CA PRO A 135 2.09 -11.96 13.65
C PRO A 135 1.00 -11.21 14.41
N ILE A 136 -0.23 -11.73 14.40
CA ILE A 136 -1.39 -11.03 14.99
C ILE A 136 -1.18 -10.76 16.49
N GLU A 137 -0.58 -11.68 17.21
CA GLU A 137 -0.27 -11.57 18.64
C GLU A 137 0.75 -10.45 18.96
N GLN A 138 1.52 -9.98 17.98
CA GLN A 138 2.49 -8.90 18.14
C GLN A 138 1.95 -7.55 17.63
N LEU A 139 0.76 -7.53 17.02
CA LEU A 139 0.24 -6.36 16.31
C LEU A 139 0.07 -5.14 17.21
N ASP A 140 -0.56 -5.29 18.39
CA ASP A 140 -0.80 -4.18 19.32
C ASP A 140 0.52 -3.53 19.80
N ALA A 141 1.48 -4.37 20.19
CA ALA A 141 2.78 -3.90 20.65
C ALA A 141 3.55 -3.17 19.53
N PHE A 142 3.50 -3.73 18.32
CA PHE A 142 4.17 -3.14 17.15
C PHE A 142 3.50 -1.83 16.70
N TYR A 143 2.16 -1.76 16.70
CA TYR A 143 1.43 -0.54 16.40
C TYR A 143 1.79 0.58 17.40
N ASN A 144 1.78 0.27 18.71
CA ASN A 144 2.15 1.25 19.73
C ASN A 144 3.58 1.75 19.55
N TYR A 145 4.52 0.84 19.27
CA TYR A 145 5.90 1.19 18.97
C TYR A 145 6.01 2.13 17.77
N CYS A 146 5.40 1.79 16.64
CA CYS A 146 5.45 2.61 15.44
C CYS A 146 4.79 3.98 15.63
N SER A 147 3.60 4.02 16.24
CA SER A 147 2.79 5.24 16.34
C SER A 147 3.22 6.15 17.49
N LYS A 148 3.52 5.58 18.67
CA LYS A 148 3.82 6.37 19.88
C LYS A 148 5.30 6.68 20.04
N ASP A 149 6.18 5.68 19.86
CA ASP A 149 7.60 5.84 20.08
C ASP A 149 8.29 6.46 18.85
N LEU A 150 8.03 5.91 17.67
CA LEU A 150 8.63 6.38 16.42
C LEU A 150 7.88 7.53 15.75
N LYS A 151 6.66 7.83 16.18
CA LYS A 151 5.79 8.89 15.61
C LYS A 151 5.53 8.71 14.10
N LEU A 152 5.47 7.47 13.64
CA LEU A 152 5.10 7.16 12.26
C LEU A 152 3.59 7.37 12.06
N ASN A 153 3.22 7.90 10.91
CA ASN A 153 1.82 8.13 10.55
C ASN A 153 1.19 6.82 10.04
N ILE A 154 0.71 5.98 10.96
CA ILE A 154 0.05 4.71 10.66
C ILE A 154 -1.41 5.00 10.31
N LEU A 155 -1.80 4.73 9.06
CA LEU A 155 -3.17 4.92 8.58
C LEU A 155 -4.06 3.70 8.83
N GLY A 156 -3.47 2.50 8.76
CA GLY A 156 -4.23 1.28 8.84
C GLY A 156 -3.40 0.03 8.67
N LEU A 157 -4.10 -1.07 8.44
CA LEU A 157 -3.51 -2.38 8.24
C LEU A 157 -3.55 -2.80 6.76
N MET A 158 -2.60 -3.65 6.39
CA MET A 158 -2.50 -4.26 5.06
C MET A 158 -2.40 -5.78 5.22
N ALA A 159 -3.08 -6.52 4.35
CA ALA A 159 -2.88 -7.95 4.24
C ALA A 159 -2.98 -8.44 2.80
N ILE A 160 -2.21 -9.49 2.51
CA ILE A 160 -2.32 -10.29 1.29
C ILE A 160 -2.79 -11.68 1.71
N PRO A 161 -4.08 -12.00 1.54
CA PRO A 161 -4.62 -13.28 1.97
C PRO A 161 -4.03 -14.45 1.15
N PRO A 162 -4.18 -15.69 1.64
CA PRO A 162 -3.94 -16.88 0.83
C PRO A 162 -4.85 -16.94 -0.38
N ASN A 163 -4.40 -17.58 -1.45
CA ASN A 163 -5.24 -17.86 -2.62
C ASN A 163 -6.07 -19.15 -2.42
N ASP A 164 -6.95 -19.13 -1.41
CA ASP A 164 -7.77 -20.27 -0.97
C ASP A 164 -9.29 -20.02 -1.10
N LYS A 165 -9.68 -19.00 -1.86
CA LYS A 165 -11.07 -18.54 -2.04
C LYS A 165 -11.76 -18.00 -0.76
N ASN A 166 -11.03 -17.77 0.31
CA ASN A 166 -11.55 -17.24 1.57
C ASN A 166 -11.22 -15.75 1.79
N ALA A 167 -10.85 -15.01 0.74
CA ALA A 167 -10.42 -13.62 0.83
C ALA A 167 -11.35 -12.75 1.68
N LYS A 168 -12.67 -12.89 1.49
CA LYS A 168 -13.69 -12.16 2.27
C LYS A 168 -13.59 -12.39 3.78
N LYS A 169 -13.30 -13.61 4.23
CA LYS A 169 -13.11 -13.94 5.65
C LYS A 169 -11.89 -13.20 6.21
N TYR A 170 -10.77 -13.22 5.47
CA TYR A 170 -9.54 -12.54 5.87
C TYR A 170 -9.71 -11.02 5.88
N PHE A 171 -10.40 -10.44 4.92
CA PHE A 171 -10.68 -9.00 4.87
C PHE A 171 -11.58 -8.55 6.02
N LYS A 172 -12.60 -9.33 6.35
CA LYS A 172 -13.44 -9.08 7.53
C LYS A 172 -12.60 -9.08 8.81
N TYR A 173 -11.77 -10.08 8.99
CA TYR A 173 -10.89 -10.18 10.16
C TYR A 173 -9.87 -9.04 10.22
N LEU A 174 -9.26 -8.67 9.10
CA LEU A 174 -8.36 -7.51 9.02
C LEU A 174 -9.08 -6.22 9.45
N ASN A 175 -10.34 -6.05 9.04
CA ASN A 175 -11.15 -4.89 9.43
C ASN A 175 -11.47 -4.89 10.95
N GLU A 176 -11.72 -6.04 11.55
CA GLU A 176 -11.91 -6.17 12.99
C GLU A 176 -10.64 -5.76 13.76
N LEU A 177 -9.47 -6.24 13.33
CA LEU A 177 -8.18 -5.84 13.89
C LEU A 177 -7.89 -4.33 13.69
N ASN A 178 -8.22 -3.79 12.54
CA ASN A 178 -8.05 -2.36 12.25
C ASN A 178 -8.88 -1.49 13.18
N LYS A 179 -10.14 -1.89 13.41
CA LYS A 179 -11.06 -1.20 14.34
C LYS A 179 -10.59 -1.29 15.79
N SER A 180 -10.02 -2.41 16.23
CA SER A 180 -9.50 -2.53 17.60
C SER A 180 -8.35 -1.55 17.89
N LEU A 181 -7.61 -1.17 16.87
CA LEU A 181 -6.55 -0.15 16.94
C LEU A 181 -7.05 1.28 16.68
N ALA A 182 -8.36 1.48 16.51
CA ALA A 182 -8.98 2.77 16.13
C ALA A 182 -8.40 3.36 14.83
N LEU A 183 -8.00 2.50 13.88
CA LEU A 183 -7.49 2.90 12.57
C LEU A 183 -8.63 2.98 11.54
N SER A 184 -8.48 3.86 10.54
CA SER A 184 -9.53 4.16 9.56
C SER A 184 -9.36 3.45 8.22
N ASP A 185 -8.12 3.23 7.80
CA ASP A 185 -7.82 2.81 6.44
C ASP A 185 -7.42 1.33 6.38
N LEU A 186 -7.71 0.71 5.25
CA LEU A 186 -7.31 -0.66 4.95
C LEU A 186 -6.65 -0.72 3.58
N SER A 187 -5.59 -1.52 3.47
CA SER A 187 -4.96 -1.86 2.20
C SER A 187 -5.15 -3.34 1.92
N MET A 188 -6.11 -3.65 1.07
CA MET A 188 -6.50 -5.03 0.75
C MET A 188 -7.16 -5.09 -0.61
N GLY A 189 -7.36 -6.31 -1.13
CA GLY A 189 -7.96 -6.55 -2.42
C GLY A 189 -6.96 -6.46 -3.58
N MET A 190 -7.11 -7.39 -4.51
CA MET A 190 -6.34 -7.51 -5.74
C MET A 190 -7.27 -7.75 -6.91
N SER A 191 -6.72 -7.90 -8.14
CA SER A 191 -7.53 -8.04 -9.35
C SER A 191 -8.56 -9.17 -9.32
N GLU A 192 -8.33 -10.21 -8.53
CA GLU A 192 -9.19 -11.41 -8.45
C GLU A 192 -10.19 -11.35 -7.30
N ASP A 193 -9.99 -10.50 -6.30
CA ASP A 193 -10.74 -10.52 -5.04
C ASP A 193 -11.27 -9.15 -4.55
N TYR A 194 -11.09 -8.08 -5.32
CA TYR A 194 -11.48 -6.71 -4.92
C TYR A 194 -13.00 -6.49 -4.74
N LEU A 195 -13.83 -7.45 -5.14
CA LEU A 195 -15.29 -7.43 -4.95
C LEU A 195 -15.73 -8.25 -3.71
N GLY A 196 -14.81 -8.81 -2.93
CA GLY A 196 -15.05 -9.66 -1.78
C GLY A 196 -15.63 -9.00 -0.53
#